data_7fd2486160ebd0c94f0da2d7e3cc2400
#
_entry.id   7fd2486160ebd0c94f0da2d7e3cc2400
#
_cell.length_a   1.000
_cell.length_b   1.000
_cell.length_c   1.000
_cell.angle_alpha   90.00
_cell.angle_beta   90.00
_cell.angle_gamma   90.00
#
_symmetry.space_group_name_H-M   'P 1'
#
loop_
_entity.id
_entity.type
_entity.pdbx_description
1 polymer ?
#
loop_
_entity_poly.entity_id
_entity_poly.type
_entity_poly.pdbx_seq_one_letter_code
_entity_poly.pdbx_strand_id
1 'polypeptide(L)'
;AAAAYRSGERLTDERLGKCHDYTRKSDIEHREIMAPDRTPDWMLDRSRLWNGVEAVEKRKDAQLAREVEISLPRELGAEDRRALVEGYVREHFVSQGMIADVSLHRGHSADGQEQPHAHVMLTMRDLTGEGFGKKNRDWNASERLEGWRAAWADHANQALERAGCDERIDHRSLKDQREAARDRGDAERESDLDREPMGKVPLAAVAMERKGTSTERGDEQRAVRARNQERRELTQQLREISARIAETMRNLGDKAKGMAQGLRDRLGAAWGRQDQAADRGAAERIAEATAQRGERDRDGPEPGSAAERIAGRLDKIGKHDPLERERRRDREQDRDIER
;
A
#
# COMPACT_ATOMS: atom_id res chain seq x y z
N ALA A 1 -16.33 -18.38 32.60
CA ALA A 1 -17.32 -18.05 31.54
C ALA A 1 -16.66 -17.75 30.20
N ALA A 2 -15.76 -16.75 30.11
CA ALA A 2 -15.16 -16.30 28.85
C ALA A 2 -14.43 -17.42 28.11
N ALA A 3 -13.54 -18.16 28.76
CA ALA A 3 -12.81 -19.28 28.18
C ALA A 3 -13.78 -20.35 27.58
N ALA A 4 -14.83 -20.73 28.34
CA ALA A 4 -15.83 -21.67 27.86
C ALA A 4 -16.55 -21.18 26.59
N TYR A 5 -16.89 -19.87 26.53
CA TYR A 5 -17.54 -19.29 25.38
C TYR A 5 -16.65 -19.25 24.15
N ARG A 6 -15.36 -18.88 24.32
CA ARG A 6 -14.39 -18.81 23.21
C ARG A 6 -14.06 -20.19 22.65
N SER A 7 -13.80 -21.16 23.55
CA SER A 7 -13.45 -22.53 23.14
C SER A 7 -14.66 -23.41 22.75
N GLY A 8 -15.90 -22.96 23.05
CA GLY A 8 -17.09 -23.79 22.84
C GLY A 8 -17.12 -25.05 23.72
N GLU A 9 -16.57 -24.95 24.91
CA GLU A 9 -16.48 -26.04 25.84
C GLU A 9 -17.43 -25.89 27.03
N ARG A 10 -17.58 -26.98 27.76
CA ARG A 10 -18.25 -26.98 29.05
C ARG A 10 -17.19 -26.86 30.15
N LEU A 11 -17.14 -25.71 30.81
CA LEU A 11 -16.18 -25.42 31.88
C LEU A 11 -16.91 -25.06 33.17
N THR A 12 -16.37 -25.49 34.31
CA THR A 12 -16.90 -25.17 35.64
C THR A 12 -16.07 -24.02 36.24
N ASP A 13 -16.74 -22.97 36.70
CA ASP A 13 -16.19 -21.93 37.53
C ASP A 13 -16.23 -22.43 38.99
N GLU A 14 -15.06 -22.83 39.51
CA GLU A 14 -14.95 -23.44 40.84
C GLU A 14 -15.25 -22.44 41.94
N ARG A 15 -14.91 -21.15 41.75
CA ARG A 15 -15.14 -20.09 42.71
C ARG A 15 -16.64 -19.82 42.92
N LEU A 16 -17.45 -19.92 41.84
CA LEU A 16 -18.88 -19.66 41.86
C LEU A 16 -19.70 -20.93 41.92
N GLY A 17 -19.09 -22.10 41.75
CA GLY A 17 -19.79 -23.40 41.65
C GLY A 17 -20.69 -23.46 40.40
N LYS A 18 -20.39 -22.69 39.37
CA LYS A 18 -21.25 -22.53 38.17
C LYS A 18 -20.64 -23.19 36.94
N CYS A 19 -21.44 -24.00 36.26
CA CYS A 19 -21.07 -24.60 34.99
C CYS A 19 -21.50 -23.71 33.82
N HIS A 20 -20.57 -23.45 32.90
CA HIS A 20 -20.79 -22.76 31.63
C HIS A 20 -20.65 -23.73 30.49
N ASP A 21 -21.75 -23.99 29.77
CA ASP A 21 -21.80 -24.95 28.68
C ASP A 21 -22.06 -24.23 27.34
N TYR A 22 -21.08 -24.27 26.46
CA TYR A 22 -21.13 -23.70 25.12
C TYR A 22 -20.84 -24.77 24.03
N THR A 23 -21.00 -26.04 24.32
CA THR A 23 -20.75 -27.16 23.39
C THR A 23 -21.61 -27.14 22.13
N ARG A 24 -22.71 -26.36 22.13
CA ARG A 24 -23.57 -26.17 20.96
C ARG A 24 -23.03 -25.17 19.92
N LYS A 25 -21.91 -24.48 20.22
CA LYS A 25 -21.28 -23.60 19.23
C LYS A 25 -20.68 -24.42 18.10
N SER A 26 -20.99 -24.07 16.87
CA SER A 26 -20.55 -24.76 15.66
C SER A 26 -19.59 -23.93 14.78
N ASP A 27 -19.28 -22.72 15.20
CA ASP A 27 -18.45 -21.77 14.48
C ASP A 27 -16.95 -21.84 14.84
N ILE A 28 -16.56 -22.80 15.69
CA ILE A 28 -15.18 -22.97 16.15
C ILE A 28 -14.44 -23.90 15.21
N GLU A 29 -13.39 -23.38 14.57
CA GLU A 29 -12.55 -24.13 13.64
C GLU A 29 -11.39 -24.84 14.36
N HIS A 30 -10.78 -24.17 15.34
CA HIS A 30 -9.63 -24.67 16.09
C HIS A 30 -9.59 -24.09 17.49
N ARG A 31 -9.02 -24.85 18.43
CA ARG A 31 -8.76 -24.38 19.80
C ARG A 31 -7.57 -25.11 20.38
N GLU A 32 -6.68 -24.39 21.04
CA GLU A 32 -5.52 -24.95 21.73
C GLU A 32 -5.02 -24.03 22.82
N ILE A 33 -4.23 -24.59 23.75
CA ILE A 33 -3.45 -23.83 24.70
C ILE A 33 -1.99 -23.90 24.28
N MET A 34 -1.42 -22.75 23.98
CA MET A 34 -0.01 -22.56 23.66
C MET A 34 0.71 -22.01 24.88
N ALA A 35 1.81 -22.63 25.29
CA ALA A 35 2.51 -22.28 26.50
C ALA A 35 4.03 -22.34 26.29
N PRO A 36 4.81 -21.59 27.12
CA PRO A 36 6.26 -21.70 27.15
C PRO A 36 6.73 -23.10 27.53
N ASP A 37 7.95 -23.44 27.12
CA ASP A 37 8.59 -24.68 27.55
C ASP A 37 8.64 -24.76 29.09
N ARG A 38 8.49 -25.99 29.64
CA ARG A 38 8.46 -26.26 31.07
C ARG A 38 7.25 -25.69 31.83
N THR A 39 6.19 -25.31 31.12
CA THR A 39 4.90 -25.01 31.76
C THR A 39 4.36 -26.27 32.46
N PRO A 40 3.90 -26.20 33.71
CA PRO A 40 3.30 -27.33 34.40
C PRO A 40 2.12 -27.92 33.61
N ASP A 41 2.03 -29.24 33.50
CA ASP A 41 1.00 -29.93 32.68
C ASP A 41 -0.42 -29.52 33.05
N TRP A 42 -0.70 -29.24 34.32
CA TRP A 42 -2.02 -28.82 34.75
C TRP A 42 -2.49 -27.49 34.11
N MET A 43 -1.54 -26.64 33.68
CA MET A 43 -1.83 -25.37 33.02
C MET A 43 -2.13 -25.55 31.52
N LEU A 44 -1.93 -26.73 30.98
CA LEU A 44 -2.34 -27.08 29.61
C LEU A 44 -3.79 -27.58 29.55
N ASP A 45 -4.44 -27.82 30.70
CA ASP A 45 -5.87 -28.04 30.79
C ASP A 45 -6.61 -26.71 30.97
N ARG A 46 -7.52 -26.40 30.05
CA ARG A 46 -8.20 -25.10 30.00
C ARG A 46 -9.00 -24.81 31.28
N SER A 47 -9.69 -25.81 31.83
CA SER A 47 -10.45 -25.63 33.06
C SER A 47 -9.55 -25.32 34.24
N ARG A 48 -8.47 -26.09 34.40
CA ARG A 48 -7.50 -25.94 35.48
C ARG A 48 -6.72 -24.63 35.34
N LEU A 49 -6.33 -24.25 34.12
CA LEU A 49 -5.63 -23.00 33.84
C LEU A 49 -6.44 -21.79 34.33
N TRP A 50 -7.70 -21.67 33.88
CA TRP A 50 -8.49 -20.46 34.16
C TRP A 50 -9.03 -20.43 35.61
N ASN A 51 -9.34 -21.59 36.21
CA ASN A 51 -9.62 -21.65 37.64
C ASN A 51 -8.38 -21.32 38.47
N GLY A 52 -7.19 -21.76 38.05
CA GLY A 52 -5.92 -21.40 38.67
C GLY A 52 -5.63 -19.89 38.59
N VAL A 53 -5.90 -19.25 37.45
CA VAL A 53 -5.79 -17.79 37.29
C VAL A 53 -6.72 -17.07 38.28
N GLU A 54 -7.98 -17.51 38.40
CA GLU A 54 -8.92 -16.92 39.34
C GLU A 54 -8.53 -17.12 40.80
N ALA A 55 -7.99 -18.29 41.15
CA ALA A 55 -7.59 -18.65 42.53
C ALA A 55 -6.44 -17.77 43.05
N VAL A 56 -5.49 -17.37 42.19
CA VAL A 56 -4.35 -16.54 42.60
C VAL A 56 -4.67 -15.04 42.70
N GLU A 57 -5.81 -14.59 42.19
CA GLU A 57 -6.25 -13.19 42.26
C GLU A 57 -7.08 -12.91 43.52
N LYS A 58 -6.58 -12.02 44.37
CA LYS A 58 -7.20 -11.71 45.66
C LYS A 58 -8.30 -10.65 45.58
N ARG A 59 -8.25 -9.77 44.57
CA ARG A 59 -9.18 -8.64 44.40
C ARG A 59 -10.31 -9.04 43.48
N LYS A 60 -11.55 -8.59 43.76
CA LYS A 60 -12.73 -8.85 42.93
C LYS A 60 -12.67 -8.18 41.56
N ASP A 61 -11.95 -7.06 41.47
CA ASP A 61 -11.74 -6.25 40.25
C ASP A 61 -10.37 -6.55 39.57
N ALA A 62 -9.75 -7.66 39.89
CA ALA A 62 -8.49 -8.04 39.29
C ALA A 62 -8.64 -8.33 37.80
N GLN A 63 -7.74 -7.81 37.00
CA GLN A 63 -7.61 -8.23 35.61
C GLN A 63 -7.10 -9.69 35.58
N LEU A 64 -7.93 -10.61 35.13
CA LEU A 64 -7.64 -12.04 35.06
C LEU A 64 -6.87 -12.41 33.81
N ALA A 65 -7.25 -11.83 32.70
CA ALA A 65 -6.69 -12.09 31.38
C ALA A 65 -6.59 -10.81 30.55
N ARG A 66 -5.80 -10.86 29.50
CA ARG A 66 -5.92 -9.97 28.34
C ARG A 66 -6.48 -10.77 27.19
N GLU A 67 -7.48 -10.25 26.52
CA GLU A 67 -7.97 -10.83 25.27
C GLU A 67 -7.49 -9.99 24.09
N VAL A 68 -6.99 -10.66 23.07
CA VAL A 68 -6.67 -10.10 21.78
C VAL A 68 -7.60 -10.76 20.76
N GLU A 69 -8.45 -9.97 20.12
CA GLU A 69 -9.29 -10.41 19.02
C GLU A 69 -8.60 -10.02 17.70
N ILE A 70 -8.37 -10.99 16.84
CA ILE A 70 -7.59 -10.84 15.61
C ILE A 70 -8.48 -11.22 14.42
N SER A 71 -8.72 -10.27 13.51
CA SER A 71 -9.36 -10.58 12.23
C SER A 71 -8.38 -11.33 11.32
N LEU A 72 -8.84 -12.39 10.69
CA LEU A 72 -8.04 -13.23 9.81
C LEU A 72 -8.35 -12.93 8.34
N PRO A 73 -7.34 -12.97 7.44
CA PRO A 73 -7.58 -12.84 6.01
C PRO A 73 -8.52 -13.93 5.49
N ARG A 74 -9.52 -13.54 4.74
CA ARG A 74 -10.49 -14.45 4.11
C ARG A 74 -9.88 -15.27 2.99
N GLU A 75 -8.86 -14.68 2.36
CA GLU A 75 -8.10 -15.19 1.23
C GLU A 75 -7.30 -16.46 1.59
N LEU A 76 -7.01 -16.63 2.88
CA LEU A 76 -6.27 -17.78 3.37
C LEU A 76 -7.23 -18.96 3.69
N GLY A 77 -6.77 -20.17 3.40
CA GLY A 77 -7.43 -21.39 3.83
C GLY A 77 -7.42 -21.58 5.36
N ALA A 78 -8.22 -22.51 5.88
CA ALA A 78 -8.31 -22.75 7.33
C ALA A 78 -6.97 -23.16 7.96
N GLU A 79 -6.19 -23.99 7.27
CA GLU A 79 -4.85 -24.43 7.72
C GLU A 79 -3.84 -23.29 7.73
N ASP A 80 -3.82 -22.45 6.69
CA ASP A 80 -2.94 -21.27 6.62
C ASP A 80 -3.29 -20.24 7.69
N ARG A 81 -4.59 -20.01 7.94
CA ARG A 81 -5.06 -19.14 9.02
C ARG A 81 -4.60 -19.66 10.39
N ARG A 82 -4.70 -20.97 10.59
CA ARG A 82 -4.23 -21.61 11.82
C ARG A 82 -2.71 -21.43 11.98
N ALA A 83 -1.92 -21.79 10.97
CA ALA A 83 -0.47 -21.67 11.01
C ALA A 83 -0.02 -20.20 11.23
N LEU A 84 -0.72 -19.22 10.62
CA LEU A 84 -0.49 -17.79 10.81
C LEU A 84 -0.70 -17.39 12.26
N VAL A 85 -1.82 -17.79 12.89
CA VAL A 85 -2.12 -17.46 14.29
C VAL A 85 -1.14 -18.13 15.23
N GLU A 86 -0.86 -19.42 15.05
CA GLU A 86 0.09 -20.17 15.88
C GLU A 86 1.50 -19.55 15.83
N GLY A 87 1.99 -19.18 14.63
CA GLY A 87 3.28 -18.52 14.46
C GLY A 87 3.34 -17.19 15.18
N TYR A 88 2.35 -16.33 14.97
CA TYR A 88 2.25 -15.04 15.62
C TYR A 88 2.15 -15.13 17.15
N VAL A 89 1.28 -16.01 17.66
CA VAL A 89 1.09 -16.21 19.12
C VAL A 89 2.35 -16.76 19.78
N ARG A 90 3.02 -17.69 19.14
CA ARG A 90 4.27 -18.28 19.64
C ARG A 90 5.36 -17.21 19.76
N GLU A 91 5.53 -16.40 18.72
CA GLU A 91 6.59 -15.40 18.66
C GLU A 91 6.34 -14.21 19.61
N HIS A 92 5.10 -13.72 19.69
CA HIS A 92 4.84 -12.45 20.35
C HIS A 92 4.25 -12.57 21.76
N PHE A 93 3.72 -13.73 22.14
CA PHE A 93 3.14 -13.94 23.47
C PHE A 93 3.80 -15.09 24.22
N VAL A 94 3.88 -16.27 23.63
CA VAL A 94 4.45 -17.44 24.32
C VAL A 94 5.93 -17.27 24.61
N SER A 95 6.71 -16.74 23.67
CA SER A 95 8.12 -16.42 23.85
C SER A 95 8.37 -15.39 24.95
N GLN A 96 7.37 -14.55 25.26
CA GLN A 96 7.42 -13.56 26.35
C GLN A 96 7.01 -14.13 27.71
N GLY A 97 6.67 -15.42 27.77
CA GLY A 97 6.30 -16.09 29.02
C GLY A 97 4.79 -16.14 29.29
N MET A 98 3.93 -15.72 28.36
CA MET A 98 2.47 -15.83 28.51
C MET A 98 1.99 -17.22 28.10
N ILE A 99 0.95 -17.72 28.77
CA ILE A 99 0.15 -18.81 28.25
C ILE A 99 -0.97 -18.18 27.44
N ALA A 100 -1.18 -18.68 26.23
CA ALA A 100 -2.19 -18.24 25.30
C ALA A 100 -3.25 -19.34 25.09
N ASP A 101 -4.50 -19.04 25.39
CA ASP A 101 -5.65 -19.87 25.06
C ASP A 101 -6.24 -19.35 23.75
N VAL A 102 -5.98 -20.06 22.67
CA VAL A 102 -6.31 -19.67 21.28
C VAL A 102 -7.59 -20.38 20.84
N SER A 103 -8.50 -19.62 20.23
CA SER A 103 -9.72 -20.18 19.60
C SER A 103 -9.97 -19.46 18.28
N LEU A 104 -10.00 -20.21 17.18
CA LEU A 104 -10.30 -19.72 15.84
C LEU A 104 -11.78 -19.94 15.55
N HIS A 105 -12.43 -18.89 15.10
CA HIS A 105 -13.85 -18.89 14.77
C HIS A 105 -14.06 -18.53 13.30
N ARG A 106 -15.00 -19.22 12.66
CA ARG A 106 -15.40 -18.91 11.30
C ARG A 106 -16.13 -17.59 11.20
N GLY A 107 -17.07 -17.32 12.10
CA GLY A 107 -17.87 -16.09 12.11
C GLY A 107 -18.55 -15.78 10.77
N HIS A 108 -19.59 -14.99 10.81
CA HIS A 108 -20.24 -14.46 9.61
C HIS A 108 -20.63 -13.00 9.87
N SER A 109 -20.40 -12.15 8.89
CA SER A 109 -20.88 -10.77 8.89
C SER A 109 -22.38 -10.68 8.60
N ALA A 110 -22.97 -9.50 8.73
CA ALA A 110 -24.39 -9.29 8.50
C ALA A 110 -24.83 -9.56 7.04
N ASP A 111 -23.89 -9.47 6.09
CA ASP A 111 -24.09 -9.78 4.67
C ASP A 111 -23.89 -11.27 4.33
N GLY A 112 -23.70 -12.12 5.33
CA GLY A 112 -23.56 -13.57 5.18
C GLY A 112 -22.15 -14.03 4.78
N GLN A 113 -21.21 -13.13 4.54
CA GLN A 113 -19.84 -13.48 4.21
C GLN A 113 -19.09 -14.01 5.44
N GLU A 114 -18.13 -14.90 5.24
CA GLU A 114 -17.25 -15.36 6.31
C GLU A 114 -16.47 -14.18 6.92
N GLN A 115 -16.39 -14.19 8.24
CA GLN A 115 -15.58 -13.24 9.01
C GLN A 115 -14.69 -14.00 9.99
N PRO A 116 -13.68 -14.71 9.46
CA PRO A 116 -12.81 -15.52 10.29
C PRO A 116 -12.03 -14.64 11.26
N HIS A 117 -11.93 -15.07 12.50
CA HIS A 117 -11.24 -14.34 13.55
C HIS A 117 -10.70 -15.28 14.61
N ALA A 118 -9.67 -14.86 15.31
CA ALA A 118 -9.10 -15.57 16.44
C ALA A 118 -9.31 -14.80 17.72
N HIS A 119 -9.69 -15.50 18.78
CA HIS A 119 -9.65 -15.04 20.15
C HIS A 119 -8.42 -15.63 20.83
N VAL A 120 -7.56 -14.79 21.37
CA VAL A 120 -6.37 -15.16 22.11
C VAL A 120 -6.49 -14.62 23.53
N MET A 121 -6.78 -15.49 24.48
CA MET A 121 -6.82 -15.13 25.90
C MET A 121 -5.43 -15.38 26.53
N LEU A 122 -4.80 -14.33 27.05
CA LEU A 122 -3.44 -14.34 27.58
C LEU A 122 -3.44 -14.26 29.09
N THR A 123 -2.59 -15.07 29.75
CA THR A 123 -2.31 -14.93 31.19
C THR A 123 -1.53 -13.65 31.47
N MET A 124 -1.70 -13.13 32.70
CA MET A 124 -1.12 -11.84 33.12
C MET A 124 -0.07 -11.97 34.20
N ARG A 125 0.43 -13.19 34.45
CA ARG A 125 1.42 -13.48 35.47
C ARG A 125 2.62 -14.23 34.90
N ASP A 126 3.79 -13.93 35.42
CA ASP A 126 4.98 -14.72 35.14
C ASP A 126 4.74 -16.17 35.56
N LEU A 127 5.39 -17.08 34.86
CA LEU A 127 5.36 -18.50 35.20
C LEU A 127 6.54 -18.87 36.11
N THR A 128 6.28 -19.77 37.04
CA THR A 128 7.29 -20.46 37.86
C THR A 128 7.19 -21.96 37.61
N GLY A 129 8.15 -22.72 38.09
CA GLY A 129 8.11 -24.21 37.99
C GLY A 129 6.89 -24.85 38.67
N GLU A 130 6.20 -24.13 39.56
CA GLU A 130 5.03 -24.64 40.28
C GLU A 130 3.69 -24.05 39.80
N GLY A 131 3.73 -22.94 39.04
CA GLY A 131 2.52 -22.28 38.58
C GLY A 131 2.70 -20.77 38.38
N PHE A 132 1.70 -19.99 38.84
CA PHE A 132 1.70 -18.53 38.64
C PHE A 132 2.56 -17.79 39.66
N GLY A 133 3.46 -16.96 39.16
CA GLY A 133 4.29 -16.02 39.92
C GLY A 133 3.62 -14.65 40.08
N LYS A 134 4.44 -13.60 40.02
CA LYS A 134 3.98 -12.20 40.14
C LYS A 134 3.21 -11.77 38.87
N LYS A 135 2.30 -10.81 39.06
CA LYS A 135 1.62 -10.17 37.93
C LYS A 135 2.61 -9.31 37.16
N ASN A 136 2.71 -9.56 35.84
CA ASN A 136 3.59 -8.80 34.98
C ASN A 136 2.80 -7.61 34.39
N ARG A 137 3.11 -6.42 34.88
CA ARG A 137 2.42 -5.19 34.48
C ARG A 137 2.97 -4.59 33.19
N ASP A 138 4.21 -4.95 32.80
CA ASP A 138 4.86 -4.45 31.59
C ASP A 138 4.14 -4.95 30.32
N TRP A 139 3.42 -6.06 30.44
CA TRP A 139 2.57 -6.54 29.34
C TRP A 139 1.37 -5.63 29.05
N ASN A 140 1.05 -4.66 29.94
CA ASN A 140 -0.02 -3.67 29.73
C ASN A 140 0.49 -2.35 29.13
N ALA A 141 1.76 -2.20 28.85
CA ALA A 141 2.31 -1.00 28.25
C ALA A 141 1.69 -0.73 26.86
N SER A 142 1.39 0.53 26.56
CA SER A 142 0.76 0.96 25.28
C SER A 142 1.65 0.65 24.09
N GLU A 143 2.96 0.83 24.25
CA GLU A 143 3.96 0.58 23.21
C GLU A 143 3.96 -0.89 22.76
N ARG A 144 3.67 -1.82 23.68
CA ARG A 144 3.53 -3.24 23.34
C ARG A 144 2.32 -3.50 22.44
N LEU A 145 1.21 -2.81 22.70
CA LEU A 145 0.01 -2.96 21.88
C LEU A 145 0.27 -2.52 20.42
N GLU A 146 0.95 -1.40 20.24
CA GLU A 146 1.32 -0.93 18.90
C GLU A 146 2.32 -1.89 18.23
N GLY A 147 3.30 -2.39 18.97
CA GLY A 147 4.23 -3.42 18.48
C GLY A 147 3.51 -4.72 18.04
N TRP A 148 2.55 -5.18 18.84
CA TRP A 148 1.74 -6.37 18.48
C TRP A 148 0.88 -6.15 17.24
N ARG A 149 0.31 -4.94 17.06
CA ARG A 149 -0.47 -4.59 15.86
C ARG A 149 0.41 -4.55 14.61
N ALA A 150 1.60 -3.96 14.71
CA ALA A 150 2.57 -3.91 13.62
C ALA A 150 3.01 -5.32 13.24
N ALA A 151 3.43 -6.11 14.22
CA ALA A 151 3.85 -7.50 14.00
C ALA A 151 2.73 -8.36 13.40
N TRP A 152 1.47 -8.18 13.82
CA TRP A 152 0.35 -8.88 13.22
C TRP A 152 0.20 -8.54 11.73
N ALA A 153 0.32 -7.25 11.36
CA ALA A 153 0.26 -6.85 9.97
C ALA A 153 1.39 -7.49 9.14
N ASP A 154 2.60 -7.56 9.69
CA ASP A 154 3.75 -8.19 9.02
C ASP A 154 3.54 -9.70 8.83
N HIS A 155 3.11 -10.43 9.86
CA HIS A 155 2.81 -11.85 9.77
C HIS A 155 1.71 -12.15 8.75
N ALA A 156 0.62 -11.38 8.79
CA ALA A 156 -0.50 -11.55 7.87
C ALA A 156 -0.09 -11.26 6.42
N ASN A 157 0.69 -10.19 6.19
CA ASN A 157 1.16 -9.82 4.86
C ASN A 157 2.12 -10.88 4.27
N GLN A 158 2.99 -11.45 5.09
CA GLN A 158 3.86 -12.56 4.66
C GLN A 158 3.06 -13.82 4.33
N ALA A 159 1.98 -14.11 5.08
CA ALA A 159 1.12 -15.24 4.80
C ALA A 159 0.33 -15.04 3.49
N LEU A 160 -0.22 -13.84 3.28
CA LEU A 160 -0.89 -13.46 2.03
C LEU A 160 0.05 -13.54 0.81
N GLU A 161 1.28 -13.06 0.96
CA GLU A 161 2.28 -13.13 -0.11
C GLU A 161 2.63 -14.58 -0.47
N ARG A 162 2.84 -15.44 0.53
CA ARG A 162 3.06 -16.88 0.30
C ARG A 162 1.89 -17.56 -0.39
N ALA A 163 0.66 -17.10 -0.13
CA ALA A 163 -0.55 -17.58 -0.79
C ALA A 163 -0.78 -16.97 -2.18
N GLY A 164 0.07 -16.03 -2.63
CA GLY A 164 -0.07 -15.35 -3.93
C GLY A 164 -1.21 -14.33 -3.96
N CYS A 165 -1.61 -13.80 -2.81
CA CYS A 165 -2.67 -12.79 -2.69
C CYS A 165 -2.06 -11.39 -2.72
N ASP A 166 -2.73 -10.45 -3.40
CA ASP A 166 -2.30 -9.05 -3.52
C ASP A 166 -2.74 -8.19 -2.33
N GLU A 167 -3.73 -8.65 -1.55
CA GLU A 167 -4.26 -7.95 -0.39
C GLU A 167 -3.17 -7.73 0.67
N ARG A 168 -3.21 -6.56 1.29
CA ARG A 168 -2.28 -6.20 2.37
C ARG A 168 -3.00 -5.51 3.52
N ILE A 169 -2.56 -5.80 4.73
CA ILE A 169 -3.03 -5.23 5.99
C ILE A 169 -2.05 -4.14 6.43
N ASP A 170 -2.58 -3.03 6.93
CA ASP A 170 -1.80 -1.97 7.58
C ASP A 170 -2.43 -1.67 8.94
N HIS A 171 -1.63 -1.78 10.01
CA HIS A 171 -2.08 -1.59 11.39
C HIS A 171 -2.34 -0.14 11.76
N ARG A 172 -1.82 0.80 11.00
CA ARG A 172 -1.92 2.23 11.25
C ARG A 172 -3.34 2.75 11.00
N SER A 173 -3.68 3.89 11.59
CA SER A 173 -4.95 4.56 11.33
C SER A 173 -5.07 4.95 9.84
N LEU A 174 -6.31 5.09 9.34
CA LEU A 174 -6.54 5.59 7.96
C LEU A 174 -5.87 6.95 7.73
N LYS A 175 -5.83 7.80 8.76
CA LYS A 175 -5.15 9.09 8.71
C LYS A 175 -3.65 8.94 8.48
N ASP A 176 -2.98 8.12 9.28
CA ASP A 176 -1.53 7.92 9.19
C ASP A 176 -1.14 7.23 7.88
N GLN A 177 -1.95 6.28 7.42
CA GLN A 177 -1.77 5.64 6.11
C GLN A 177 -1.90 6.67 4.97
N ARG A 178 -2.87 7.58 5.06
CA ARG A 178 -3.10 8.64 4.08
C ARG A 178 -1.96 9.64 4.05
N GLU A 179 -1.46 10.07 5.21
CA GLU A 179 -0.29 10.95 5.31
C GLU A 179 0.93 10.28 4.67
N ALA A 180 1.19 9.02 4.99
CA ALA A 180 2.29 8.28 4.37
C ALA A 180 2.13 8.06 2.85
N ALA A 181 0.92 7.95 2.32
CA ALA A 181 0.67 7.89 0.88
C ALA A 181 0.99 9.24 0.22
N ARG A 182 0.57 10.35 0.85
CA ARG A 182 0.88 11.72 0.40
C ARG A 182 2.38 11.97 0.35
N ASP A 183 3.12 11.61 1.40
CA ASP A 183 4.57 11.81 1.48
C ASP A 183 5.33 11.05 0.39
N ARG A 184 4.79 9.92 -0.06
CA ARG A 184 5.34 9.14 -1.18
C ARG A 184 4.87 9.61 -2.57
N GLY A 185 3.97 10.59 -2.62
CA GLY A 185 3.36 11.05 -3.87
C GLY A 185 2.37 10.06 -4.49
N ASP A 186 1.88 9.09 -3.71
CA ASP A 186 0.90 8.09 -4.14
C ASP A 186 -0.52 8.66 -4.01
N ALA A 187 -0.89 9.48 -4.98
CA ALA A 187 -2.19 10.17 -5.01
C ALA A 187 -3.37 9.19 -5.12
N GLU A 188 -3.18 8.05 -5.75
CA GLU A 188 -4.22 7.02 -5.87
C GLU A 188 -4.52 6.41 -4.50
N ARG A 189 -3.49 5.97 -3.79
CA ARG A 189 -3.62 5.42 -2.44
C ARG A 189 -4.14 6.45 -1.45
N GLU A 190 -3.66 7.70 -1.53
CA GLU A 190 -4.17 8.80 -0.69
C GLU A 190 -5.68 8.97 -0.85
N SER A 191 -6.17 8.96 -2.09
CA SER A 191 -7.60 9.08 -2.41
C SER A 191 -8.42 7.90 -1.90
N ASP A 192 -7.92 6.67 -2.00
CA ASP A 192 -8.61 5.47 -1.51
C ASP A 192 -8.73 5.43 0.02
N LEU A 193 -7.77 6.02 0.71
CA LEU A 193 -7.75 6.13 2.16
C LEU A 193 -8.58 7.30 2.70
N ASP A 194 -9.04 8.22 1.85
CA ASP A 194 -9.91 9.33 2.21
C ASP A 194 -11.36 8.87 2.41
N ARG A 195 -11.57 8.09 3.46
CA ARG A 195 -12.86 7.52 3.82
C ARG A 195 -13.09 7.62 5.32
N GLU A 196 -14.36 7.65 5.72
CA GLU A 196 -14.72 7.65 7.13
C GLU A 196 -14.47 6.26 7.75
N PRO A 197 -13.86 6.20 8.96
CA PRO A 197 -13.72 4.94 9.67
C PRO A 197 -15.07 4.39 10.09
N MET A 198 -15.25 3.08 9.94
CA MET A 198 -16.49 2.40 10.37
C MET A 198 -16.41 2.07 11.86
N GLY A 199 -17.39 2.59 12.63
CA GLY A 199 -17.51 2.28 14.05
C GLY A 199 -17.91 0.82 14.29
N LYS A 200 -17.51 0.26 15.46
CA LYS A 200 -18.01 -1.05 15.92
C LYS A 200 -19.49 -0.97 16.30
N VAL A 201 -20.27 -1.93 15.86
CA VAL A 201 -21.65 -2.13 16.32
C VAL A 201 -21.64 -3.12 17.48
N PRO A 202 -22.19 -2.78 18.65
CA PRO A 202 -22.26 -3.70 19.78
C PRO A 202 -23.03 -4.99 19.44
N LEU A 203 -22.61 -6.11 19.99
CA LEU A 203 -23.23 -7.43 19.73
C LEU A 203 -24.75 -7.43 20.00
N ALA A 204 -25.21 -6.70 21.02
CA ALA A 204 -26.63 -6.55 21.31
C ALA A 204 -27.37 -5.88 20.15
N ALA A 205 -26.81 -4.80 19.57
CA ALA A 205 -27.39 -4.14 18.41
C ALA A 205 -27.39 -5.04 17.18
N VAL A 206 -26.30 -5.79 16.93
CA VAL A 206 -26.22 -6.78 15.85
C VAL A 206 -27.32 -7.85 16.03
N ALA A 207 -27.55 -8.33 17.26
CA ALA A 207 -28.59 -9.32 17.54
C ALA A 207 -30.01 -8.76 17.32
N MET A 208 -30.24 -7.47 17.64
CA MET A 208 -31.51 -6.79 17.37
C MET A 208 -31.74 -6.60 15.86
N GLU A 209 -30.70 -6.17 15.12
CA GLU A 209 -30.75 -6.00 13.66
C GLU A 209 -31.05 -7.31 12.94
N ARG A 210 -30.46 -8.42 13.38
CA ARG A 210 -30.77 -9.78 12.85
C ARG A 210 -32.23 -10.20 13.07
N LYS A 211 -32.89 -9.63 14.07
CA LYS A 211 -34.31 -9.84 14.35
C LYS A 211 -35.22 -8.83 13.63
N GLY A 212 -34.64 -7.98 12.77
CA GLY A 212 -35.39 -6.98 12.01
C GLY A 212 -35.65 -5.67 12.78
N THR A 213 -35.04 -5.48 13.95
CA THR A 213 -35.17 -4.23 14.73
C THR A 213 -34.00 -3.32 14.41
N SER A 214 -34.28 -2.16 13.79
CA SER A 214 -33.25 -1.14 13.53
C SER A 214 -32.70 -0.55 14.83
N THR A 215 -31.41 -0.24 14.84
CA THR A 215 -30.72 0.37 15.97
C THR A 215 -29.98 1.63 15.51
N GLU A 216 -29.88 2.65 16.39
CA GLU A 216 -29.16 3.88 16.07
C GLU A 216 -27.72 3.62 15.58
N ARG A 217 -27.02 2.69 16.22
CA ARG A 217 -25.64 2.30 15.80
C ARG A 217 -25.60 1.59 14.45
N GLY A 218 -26.60 0.78 14.15
CA GLY A 218 -26.76 0.15 12.85
C GLY A 218 -27.07 1.17 11.75
N ASP A 219 -27.94 2.12 12.04
CA ASP A 219 -28.28 3.22 11.12
C ASP A 219 -27.06 4.10 10.83
N GLU A 220 -26.31 4.48 11.88
CA GLU A 220 -25.04 5.22 11.73
C GLU A 220 -24.05 4.48 10.85
N GLN A 221 -23.87 3.16 11.08
CA GLN A 221 -22.96 2.35 10.27
C GLN A 221 -23.40 2.27 8.81
N ARG A 222 -24.71 2.13 8.55
CA ARG A 222 -25.27 2.15 7.18
C ARG A 222 -25.04 3.51 6.51
N ALA A 223 -25.24 4.61 7.23
CA ALA A 223 -24.99 5.95 6.71
C ALA A 223 -23.52 6.18 6.36
N VAL A 224 -22.58 5.77 7.23
CA VAL A 224 -21.12 5.84 6.94
C VAL A 224 -20.77 4.99 5.73
N ARG A 225 -21.34 3.78 5.64
CA ARG A 225 -21.11 2.89 4.48
C ARG A 225 -21.60 3.53 3.17
N ALA A 226 -22.78 4.12 3.18
CA ALA A 226 -23.35 4.81 2.02
C ALA A 226 -22.47 6.00 1.57
N ARG A 227 -22.03 6.85 2.52
CA ARG A 227 -21.12 7.98 2.20
C ARG A 227 -19.78 7.51 1.66
N ASN A 228 -19.22 6.44 2.21
CA ASN A 228 -17.97 5.86 1.72
C ASN A 228 -18.12 5.26 0.32
N GLN A 229 -19.27 4.66 0.02
CA GLN A 229 -19.56 4.13 -1.31
C GLN A 229 -19.71 5.27 -2.33
N GLU A 230 -20.50 6.29 -2.04
CA GLU A 230 -20.66 7.48 -2.88
C GLU A 230 -19.30 8.13 -3.19
N ARG A 231 -18.45 8.27 -2.17
CA ARG A 231 -17.09 8.81 -2.35
C ARG A 231 -16.24 7.96 -3.30
N ARG A 232 -16.31 6.64 -3.20
CA ARG A 232 -15.60 5.74 -4.14
C ARG A 232 -16.08 5.90 -5.57
N GLU A 233 -17.40 5.96 -5.76
CA GLU A 233 -18.01 6.15 -7.08
C GLU A 233 -17.58 7.48 -7.70
N LEU A 234 -17.63 8.58 -6.94
CA LEU A 234 -17.14 9.88 -7.38
C LEU A 234 -15.65 9.87 -7.73
N THR A 235 -14.82 9.23 -6.91
CA THR A 235 -13.39 9.09 -7.17
C THR A 235 -13.14 8.33 -8.46
N GLN A 236 -13.86 7.23 -8.69
CA GLN A 236 -13.74 6.46 -9.91
C GLN A 236 -14.15 7.28 -11.15
N GLN A 237 -15.26 8.01 -11.08
CA GLN A 237 -15.70 8.90 -12.16
C GLN A 237 -14.66 9.99 -12.48
N LEU A 238 -14.04 10.58 -11.45
CA LEU A 238 -12.97 11.56 -11.62
C LEU A 238 -11.74 10.94 -12.30
N ARG A 239 -11.34 9.73 -11.94
CA ARG A 239 -10.24 8.99 -12.61
C ARG A 239 -10.55 8.74 -14.09
N GLU A 240 -11.77 8.30 -14.40
CA GLU A 240 -12.19 8.05 -15.78
C GLU A 240 -12.18 9.34 -16.62
N ILE A 241 -12.68 10.45 -16.07
CA ILE A 241 -12.66 11.75 -16.74
C ILE A 241 -11.22 12.22 -16.95
N SER A 242 -10.36 12.09 -15.92
CA SER A 242 -8.95 12.46 -16.01
C SER A 242 -8.21 11.64 -17.07
N ALA A 243 -8.48 10.33 -17.15
CA ALA A 243 -7.91 9.45 -18.16
C ALA A 243 -8.34 9.85 -19.59
N ARG A 244 -9.63 10.19 -19.79
CA ARG A 244 -10.14 10.68 -21.09
C ARG A 244 -9.52 12.01 -21.49
N ILE A 245 -9.35 12.93 -20.55
CA ILE A 245 -8.67 14.20 -20.79
C ILE A 245 -7.21 13.95 -21.21
N ALA A 246 -6.48 13.10 -20.47
CA ALA A 246 -5.10 12.77 -20.80
C ALA A 246 -4.95 12.11 -22.18
N GLU A 247 -5.87 11.24 -22.56
CA GLU A 247 -5.93 10.64 -23.90
C GLU A 247 -6.21 11.69 -24.99
N THR A 248 -7.18 12.56 -24.74
CA THR A 248 -7.50 13.65 -25.67
C THR A 248 -6.30 14.58 -25.87
N MET A 249 -5.60 14.95 -24.81
CA MET A 249 -4.40 15.77 -24.86
C MET A 249 -3.26 15.09 -25.62
N ARG A 250 -3.05 13.79 -25.44
CA ARG A 250 -2.07 13.01 -26.23
C ARG A 250 -2.43 13.04 -27.71
N ASN A 251 -3.68 12.75 -28.05
CA ASN A 251 -4.15 12.74 -29.44
C ASN A 251 -4.01 14.11 -30.11
N LEU A 252 -4.28 15.20 -29.39
CA LEU A 252 -4.05 16.58 -29.87
C LEU A 252 -2.56 16.85 -30.07
N GLY A 253 -1.72 16.42 -29.14
CA GLY A 253 -0.26 16.54 -29.25
C GLY A 253 0.29 15.81 -30.47
N ASP A 254 -0.17 14.59 -30.73
CA ASP A 254 0.26 13.80 -31.87
C ASP A 254 -0.24 14.39 -33.21
N LYS A 255 -1.48 14.91 -33.26
CA LYS A 255 -1.99 15.66 -34.44
C LYS A 255 -1.14 16.92 -34.69
N ALA A 256 -0.81 17.67 -33.61
CA ALA A 256 0.02 18.88 -33.76
C ALA A 256 1.44 18.53 -34.26
N LYS A 257 2.06 17.45 -33.76
CA LYS A 257 3.35 16.96 -34.26
C LYS A 257 3.27 16.55 -35.74
N GLY A 258 2.22 15.80 -36.12
CA GLY A 258 1.98 15.42 -37.51
C GLY A 258 1.78 16.61 -38.46
N MET A 259 1.05 17.64 -37.99
CA MET A 259 0.89 18.88 -38.77
C MET A 259 2.18 19.65 -38.93
N ALA A 260 2.98 19.75 -37.83
CA ALA A 260 4.30 20.40 -37.84
C ALA A 260 5.29 19.68 -38.76
N GLN A 261 5.28 18.35 -38.75
CA GLN A 261 6.11 17.53 -39.63
C GLN A 261 5.68 17.71 -41.10
N GLY A 262 4.38 17.63 -41.39
CA GLY A 262 3.85 17.85 -42.76
C GLY A 262 4.15 19.26 -43.29
N LEU A 263 4.17 20.28 -42.42
CA LEU A 263 4.60 21.63 -42.78
C LEU A 263 6.09 21.70 -43.12
N ARG A 264 6.94 21.08 -42.29
CA ARG A 264 8.39 20.97 -42.56
C ARG A 264 8.69 20.28 -43.87
N ASP A 265 8.01 19.17 -44.17
CA ASP A 265 8.18 18.40 -45.38
C ASP A 265 7.76 19.22 -46.64
N ARG A 266 6.66 19.99 -46.52
CA ARG A 266 6.22 20.89 -47.60
C ARG A 266 7.19 22.04 -47.83
N LEU A 267 7.70 22.66 -46.78
CA LEU A 267 8.71 23.72 -46.85
C LEU A 267 10.01 23.18 -47.45
N GLY A 268 10.48 22.01 -46.98
CA GLY A 268 11.70 21.36 -47.50
C GLY A 268 11.55 21.02 -49.01
N ALA A 269 10.37 20.51 -49.41
CA ALA A 269 10.09 20.25 -50.83
C ALA A 269 9.96 21.52 -51.69
N ALA A 270 9.52 22.62 -51.09
CA ALA A 270 9.45 23.94 -51.79
C ALA A 270 10.86 24.53 -51.98
N TRP A 271 11.69 24.45 -50.94
CA TRP A 271 13.08 24.94 -50.99
C TRP A 271 13.94 24.10 -51.92
N GLY A 272 13.83 22.76 -51.85
CA GLY A 272 14.56 21.86 -52.76
C GLY A 272 14.21 22.08 -54.23
N ARG A 273 12.98 22.51 -54.55
CA ARG A 273 12.58 22.89 -55.93
C ARG A 273 13.19 24.23 -56.31
N GLN A 274 13.33 25.17 -55.39
CA GLN A 274 13.91 26.49 -55.65
C GLN A 274 15.43 26.41 -55.88
N ASP A 275 16.12 25.57 -55.13
CA ASP A 275 17.56 25.29 -55.30
C ASP A 275 17.83 24.53 -56.62
N GLN A 276 17.01 23.52 -56.95
CA GLN A 276 17.12 22.84 -58.27
C GLN A 276 16.84 23.74 -59.47
N ALA A 277 15.90 24.71 -59.31
CA ALA A 277 15.66 25.70 -60.36
C ALA A 277 16.77 26.72 -60.45
N ALA A 278 17.37 27.12 -59.29
CA ALA A 278 18.51 28.04 -59.28
C ALA A 278 19.78 27.35 -59.84
N ASP A 279 20.03 26.08 -59.48
CA ASP A 279 21.16 25.30 -60.00
C ASP A 279 21.03 25.03 -61.52
N ARG A 280 19.82 24.72 -62.05
CA ARG A 280 19.62 24.59 -63.49
C ARG A 280 19.87 25.91 -64.23
N GLY A 281 19.37 27.02 -63.66
CA GLY A 281 19.62 28.33 -64.26
C GLY A 281 21.08 28.80 -64.13
N ALA A 282 21.79 28.33 -63.13
CA ALA A 282 23.24 28.56 -62.96
C ALA A 282 24.03 27.68 -63.95
N ALA A 283 23.68 26.41 -64.08
CA ALA A 283 24.29 25.47 -65.00
C ALA A 283 24.07 25.91 -66.48
N GLU A 284 22.88 26.34 -66.85
CA GLU A 284 22.61 26.91 -68.15
C GLU A 284 23.45 28.17 -68.43
N ARG A 285 23.52 29.09 -67.48
CA ARG A 285 24.39 30.27 -67.61
C ARG A 285 25.89 29.97 -67.67
N ILE A 286 26.33 28.95 -66.95
CA ILE A 286 27.73 28.45 -67.05
C ILE A 286 27.98 27.78 -68.40
N ALA A 287 27.01 26.99 -68.90
CA ALA A 287 27.09 26.39 -70.22
C ALA A 287 27.11 27.40 -71.36
N GLU A 288 26.27 28.46 -71.27
CA GLU A 288 26.30 29.58 -72.21
C GLU A 288 27.59 30.39 -72.10
N ALA A 289 28.05 30.69 -70.90
CA ALA A 289 29.30 31.40 -70.68
C ALA A 289 30.55 30.61 -71.13
N THR A 290 30.52 29.27 -70.99
CA THR A 290 31.62 28.43 -71.52
C THR A 290 31.56 28.26 -73.01
N ALA A 291 30.37 28.24 -73.65
CA ALA A 291 30.20 28.26 -75.11
C ALA A 291 30.66 29.59 -75.72
N GLN A 292 30.40 30.74 -75.10
CA GLN A 292 30.89 32.03 -75.51
C GLN A 292 32.39 32.29 -75.22
N ARG A 293 33.00 31.59 -74.24
CA ARG A 293 34.43 31.63 -73.92
C ARG A 293 35.30 30.71 -74.81
N GLY A 294 34.68 29.69 -75.40
CA GLY A 294 35.37 28.81 -76.33
C GLY A 294 35.85 29.47 -77.60
N GLU A 295 35.44 30.73 -77.90
CA GLU A 295 35.85 31.53 -79.09
C GLU A 295 36.85 32.66 -78.79
N ARG A 296 37.20 32.90 -77.53
CA ARG A 296 38.21 33.93 -77.18
C ARG A 296 39.16 33.40 -76.11
N ASP A 297 40.41 33.36 -76.47
CA ASP A 297 41.63 33.25 -75.66
C ASP A 297 42.25 31.89 -75.53
N ARG A 298 43.12 31.65 -76.47
CA ARG A 298 44.43 31.03 -76.24
C ARG A 298 45.36 32.17 -75.76
N ASP A 299 45.53 32.27 -74.45
CA ASP A 299 46.78 32.69 -73.74
C ASP A 299 46.49 32.86 -72.23
N GLY A 300 47.23 32.07 -71.42
CA GLY A 300 47.02 31.94 -69.97
C GLY A 300 47.48 33.19 -69.17
N PRO A 301 47.33 33.22 -67.88
CA PRO A 301 48.25 32.58 -66.92
C PRO A 301 47.63 31.93 -65.69
N GLU A 302 48.44 31.24 -64.94
CA GLU A 302 48.45 30.31 -63.80
C GLU A 302 47.43 30.47 -62.64
N PRO A 303 47.07 29.37 -61.95
CA PRO A 303 46.07 29.35 -60.84
C PRO A 303 46.75 29.46 -59.49
N GLY A 304 46.36 30.42 -58.69
CA GLY A 304 46.74 30.55 -57.28
C GLY A 304 45.92 31.62 -56.60
N SER A 305 45.22 31.29 -55.49
CA SER A 305 44.78 32.23 -54.46
C SER A 305 43.27 32.49 -54.25
N ALA A 306 42.34 31.81 -54.88
CA ALA A 306 40.92 31.99 -54.53
C ALA A 306 40.37 30.95 -53.53
N ALA A 307 40.89 29.75 -53.54
CA ALA A 307 40.42 28.64 -52.66
C ALA A 307 40.88 28.83 -51.20
N GLU A 308 42.08 29.42 -50.98
CA GLU A 308 42.59 29.64 -49.61
C GLU A 308 41.91 30.78 -48.87
N ARG A 309 41.30 31.72 -49.55
CA ARG A 309 40.58 32.84 -48.91
C ARG A 309 39.15 32.48 -48.48
N ILE A 310 38.58 31.44 -48.99
CA ILE A 310 37.24 30.94 -48.61
C ILE A 310 37.33 29.97 -47.42
N ALA A 311 38.37 29.13 -47.34
CA ALA A 311 38.58 28.23 -46.18
C ALA A 311 38.81 29.00 -44.88
N GLY A 312 39.51 30.16 -44.90
CA GLY A 312 39.75 30.97 -43.72
C GLY A 312 38.52 31.76 -43.19
N ARG A 313 37.42 31.83 -43.95
CA ARG A 313 36.17 32.50 -43.50
C ARG A 313 35.16 31.54 -42.87
N LEU A 314 35.18 30.26 -43.19
CA LEU A 314 34.29 29.24 -42.61
C LEU A 314 34.69 28.84 -41.19
N ASP A 315 35.96 28.95 -40.82
CA ASP A 315 36.46 28.61 -39.47
C ASP A 315 36.11 29.67 -38.41
N LYS A 316 35.61 30.83 -38.79
CA LYS A 316 35.21 31.90 -37.86
C LYS A 316 33.71 31.91 -37.52
N ILE A 317 32.88 31.13 -38.18
CA ILE A 317 31.42 31.10 -37.95
C ILE A 317 31.00 29.92 -37.01
N GLY A 318 31.91 28.97 -36.74
CA GLY A 318 31.61 27.77 -35.95
C GLY A 318 31.74 27.88 -34.42
N LYS A 319 32.00 29.07 -33.86
CA LYS A 319 32.22 29.23 -32.41
C LYS A 319 31.32 30.27 -31.75
N HIS A 320 29.99 30.08 -31.87
CA HIS A 320 29.03 30.72 -30.97
C HIS A 320 27.82 29.84 -30.78
N ASP A 321 27.90 28.97 -29.75
CA ASP A 321 26.74 28.23 -29.25
C ASP A 321 26.06 29.09 -28.16
N PRO A 322 24.80 29.53 -28.36
CA PRO A 322 24.07 30.34 -27.38
C PRO A 322 23.73 29.59 -26.09
N LEU A 323 23.77 28.24 -26.09
CA LEU A 323 23.38 27.42 -24.95
C LEU A 323 24.44 27.28 -23.84
N GLU A 324 25.70 27.71 -24.10
CA GLU A 324 26.73 27.72 -23.06
C GLU A 324 26.64 28.93 -22.10
N ARG A 325 25.97 30.01 -22.50
CA ARG A 325 25.76 31.17 -21.63
C ARG A 325 24.66 30.98 -20.60
N GLU A 326 23.65 30.18 -20.88
CA GLU A 326 22.56 29.86 -19.92
C GLU A 326 23.06 28.92 -18.82
N ARG A 327 23.86 27.92 -19.14
CA ARG A 327 24.43 26.99 -18.17
C ARG A 327 25.46 27.59 -17.20
N ARG A 328 26.01 28.76 -17.51
CA ARG A 328 26.91 29.52 -16.60
C ARG A 328 26.14 30.38 -15.60
N ARG A 329 24.96 30.89 -15.97
CA ARG A 329 24.12 31.70 -15.08
C ARG A 329 23.48 30.86 -13.96
N ASP A 330 23.06 29.64 -14.26
CA ASP A 330 22.45 28.75 -13.27
C ASP A 330 23.46 28.25 -12.22
N ARG A 331 24.75 28.15 -12.57
CA ARG A 331 25.82 27.78 -11.62
C ARG A 331 26.32 28.91 -10.73
N GLU A 332 26.05 30.14 -11.06
CA GLU A 332 26.38 31.29 -10.21
C GLU A 332 25.28 31.62 -9.21
N GLN A 333 24.03 31.32 -9.50
CA GLN A 333 22.92 31.50 -8.55
C GLN A 333 22.90 30.43 -7.42
N ASP A 334 23.39 29.22 -7.65
CA ASP A 334 23.47 28.19 -6.61
C ASP A 334 24.60 28.40 -5.59
N ARG A 335 25.56 29.31 -5.87
CA ARG A 335 26.66 29.64 -4.94
C ARG A 335 26.36 30.74 -3.94
N ASP A 336 25.29 31.49 -4.16
CA ASP A 336 24.92 32.61 -3.26
C ASP A 336 23.87 32.21 -2.21
N ILE A 337 23.42 30.95 -2.21
CA ILE A 337 22.46 30.41 -1.23
C ILE A 337 23.17 29.63 -0.09
N GLU A 338 24.48 29.36 -0.21
CA GLU A 338 25.28 28.65 0.83
C GLU A 338 26.26 29.59 1.59
N ARG A 339 25.94 30.88 1.71
CA ARG A 339 26.67 31.75 2.65
C ARG A 339 25.78 32.46 3.64
#